data_4e45996fa2c19f19a74543216a9a0e36
#
_entry.id   4e45996fa2c19f19a74543216a9a0e36
#
_cell.length_a   1.000
_cell.length_b   1.000
_cell.length_c   1.000
_cell.angle_alpha   90.00
_cell.angle_beta   90.00
_cell.angle_gamma   90.00
#
_symmetry.space_group_name_H-M   'P 1'
#
loop_
_entity.id
_entity.type
_entity.pdbx_description
1 polymer ?
#
loop_
_entity_poly.entity_id
_entity_poly.type
_entity_poly.pdbx_seq_one_letter_code
_entity_poly.pdbx_strand_id
1 'polypeptide(L)'
;MHLLEAMDKDCNGITDAQILFQRIDEFSKRIGFDYTCYGFRSHRSATQSELHIFDTYPPGWMDYYAKHNFIEVDPIVVVGQHNDRLLIWRDPTLPPAHAFWEAASRFGLNHGVARSSWGPHGEFGLLNFGRTQPPLNAAEIASLRVGMGAIANYTHEAMSRLLRPKRPPFDIDSLSMREREVLLWTAEGKTADEIGEILGISARTVNFHIRNCLDKTGCRNKVQSAIRLVMWR
;
A
#
# COMPACT_ATOMS: atom_id res chain seq x y z
N MET A 1 0.69 -18.73 -15.86
CA MET A 1 0.63 -19.75 -14.80
C MET A 1 2.04 -20.10 -14.31
N HIS A 2 2.96 -20.59 -15.17
CA HIS A 2 4.34 -20.96 -14.76
C HIS A 2 5.18 -19.89 -14.06
N LEU A 3 5.00 -18.59 -14.38
CA LEU A 3 5.80 -17.51 -13.75
C LEU A 3 5.44 -17.28 -12.26
N LEU A 4 4.16 -17.36 -11.92
CA LEU A 4 3.71 -17.23 -10.52
C LEU A 4 4.07 -18.46 -9.69
N GLU A 5 3.97 -19.66 -10.26
CA GLU A 5 4.37 -20.90 -9.61
C GLU A 5 5.86 -20.92 -9.29
N ALA A 6 6.70 -20.39 -10.22
CA ALA A 6 8.13 -20.22 -9.98
C ALA A 6 8.41 -19.21 -8.86
N MET A 7 7.70 -18.08 -8.86
CA MET A 7 7.83 -17.04 -7.84
C MET A 7 7.37 -17.55 -6.46
N ASP A 8 6.25 -18.27 -6.39
CA ASP A 8 5.75 -18.86 -5.15
C ASP A 8 6.75 -19.86 -4.55
N LYS A 9 7.31 -20.73 -5.38
CA LYS A 9 8.34 -21.69 -4.95
C LYS A 9 9.57 -21.00 -4.39
N ASP A 10 10.01 -19.88 -5.00
CA ASP A 10 11.21 -19.15 -4.60
C ASP A 10 10.98 -18.29 -3.34
N CYS A 11 9.74 -17.90 -3.05
CA CYS A 11 9.38 -16.97 -1.98
C CYS A 11 8.67 -17.64 -0.78
N ASN A 12 8.23 -18.88 -0.92
CA ASN A 12 7.48 -19.57 0.13
C ASN A 12 8.34 -19.85 1.37
N GLY A 13 7.75 -19.62 2.56
CA GLY A 13 8.42 -19.88 3.84
C GLY A 13 9.43 -18.81 4.27
N ILE A 14 9.69 -17.78 3.47
CA ILE A 14 10.57 -16.68 3.86
C ILE A 14 9.90 -15.82 4.93
N THR A 15 10.67 -15.54 6.00
CA THR A 15 10.21 -14.77 7.17
C THR A 15 10.94 -13.43 7.33
N ASP A 16 11.88 -13.12 6.46
CA ASP A 16 12.62 -11.87 6.42
C ASP A 16 12.27 -11.07 5.16
N ALA A 17 11.88 -9.80 5.33
CA ALA A 17 11.43 -8.96 4.23
C ALA A 17 12.54 -8.62 3.23
N GLN A 18 13.79 -8.47 3.70
CA GLN A 18 14.92 -8.19 2.82
C GLN A 18 15.27 -9.40 1.95
N ILE A 19 15.26 -10.59 2.53
CA ILE A 19 15.48 -11.84 1.80
C ILE A 19 14.36 -12.06 0.78
N LEU A 20 13.10 -11.83 1.17
CA LEU A 20 11.96 -11.91 0.26
C LEU A 20 12.11 -10.95 -0.92
N PHE A 21 12.47 -9.69 -0.65
CA PHE A 21 12.71 -8.70 -1.70
C PHE A 21 13.83 -9.11 -2.66
N GLN A 22 14.92 -9.70 -2.16
CA GLN A 22 15.99 -10.23 -3.01
C GLN A 22 15.48 -11.30 -3.99
N ARG A 23 14.56 -12.18 -3.57
CA ARG A 23 13.96 -13.19 -4.46
C ARG A 23 13.06 -12.55 -5.53
N ILE A 24 12.35 -11.49 -5.16
CA ILE A 24 11.54 -10.72 -6.12
C ILE A 24 12.45 -10.02 -7.14
N ASP A 25 13.58 -9.48 -6.73
CA ASP A 25 14.59 -8.88 -7.60
C ASP A 25 15.24 -9.91 -8.54
N GLU A 26 15.63 -11.08 -8.02
CA GLU A 26 16.11 -12.19 -8.85
C GLU A 26 15.08 -12.62 -9.90
N PHE A 27 13.80 -12.64 -9.52
CA PHE A 27 12.72 -12.92 -10.46
C PHE A 27 12.60 -11.83 -11.54
N SER A 28 12.66 -10.55 -11.17
CA SER A 28 12.59 -9.43 -12.13
C SER A 28 13.73 -9.50 -13.16
N LYS A 29 14.93 -9.86 -12.71
CA LYS A 29 16.10 -10.06 -13.60
C LYS A 29 15.90 -11.20 -14.59
N ARG A 30 15.28 -12.30 -14.18
CA ARG A 30 14.95 -13.41 -15.09
C ARG A 30 13.97 -13.03 -16.21
N ILE A 31 13.13 -12.02 -15.97
CA ILE A 31 12.18 -11.50 -16.98
C ILE A 31 12.69 -10.25 -17.71
N GLY A 32 13.98 -9.90 -17.55
CA GLY A 32 14.66 -8.88 -18.37
C GLY A 32 14.66 -7.48 -17.80
N PHE A 33 14.57 -7.33 -16.48
CA PHE A 33 14.74 -6.05 -15.81
C PHE A 33 16.05 -6.01 -15.00
N ASP A 34 16.63 -4.82 -14.88
CA ASP A 34 17.88 -4.61 -14.17
C ASP A 34 17.64 -4.24 -12.70
N TYR A 35 16.52 -3.57 -12.42
CA TYR A 35 16.22 -2.96 -11.14
C TYR A 35 14.81 -3.30 -10.68
N THR A 36 14.67 -3.45 -9.38
CA THR A 36 13.39 -3.63 -8.69
C THR A 36 13.25 -2.58 -7.61
N CYS A 37 12.07 -2.03 -7.44
CA CYS A 37 11.72 -1.24 -6.27
C CYS A 37 10.32 -1.63 -5.80
N TYR A 38 10.19 -1.82 -4.50
CA TYR A 38 8.90 -2.04 -3.85
C TYR A 38 8.72 -1.06 -2.69
N GLY A 39 7.71 -0.21 -2.82
CA GLY A 39 7.24 0.66 -1.75
C GLY A 39 6.04 0.05 -1.05
N PHE A 40 6.07 0.00 0.28
CA PHE A 40 4.95 -0.42 1.11
C PHE A 40 4.58 0.68 2.09
N ARG A 41 3.32 1.11 2.06
CA ARG A 41 2.77 2.08 3.00
C ARG A 41 1.64 1.45 3.80
N SER A 42 1.72 1.57 5.12
CA SER A 42 0.66 1.21 6.05
C SER A 42 0.29 2.40 6.94
N HIS A 43 -0.90 2.39 7.50
CA HIS A 43 -1.36 3.43 8.42
C HIS A 43 -1.29 2.93 9.87
N ARG A 44 -0.62 3.69 10.74
CA ARG A 44 -0.68 3.48 12.20
C ARG A 44 -1.85 4.24 12.83
N SER A 45 -2.25 5.33 12.22
CA SER A 45 -3.40 6.15 12.60
C SER A 45 -3.85 6.98 11.40
N ALA A 46 -4.93 7.76 11.55
CA ALA A 46 -5.41 8.66 10.50
C ALA A 46 -4.37 9.72 10.05
N THR A 47 -3.38 10.03 10.90
CA THR A 47 -2.38 11.05 10.63
C THR A 47 -0.95 10.50 10.53
N GLN A 48 -0.76 9.21 10.76
CA GLN A 48 0.55 8.57 10.75
C GLN A 48 0.57 7.38 9.82
N SER A 49 1.41 7.44 8.81
CA SER A 49 1.74 6.33 7.94
C SER A 49 3.19 5.91 8.13
N GLU A 50 3.46 4.65 7.91
CA GLU A 50 4.79 4.07 7.85
C GLU A 50 5.06 3.67 6.41
N LEU A 51 6.23 4.08 5.89
CA LEU A 51 6.67 3.78 4.54
C LEU A 51 7.95 2.95 4.60
N HIS A 52 7.92 1.78 3.99
CA HIS A 52 9.09 0.94 3.76
C HIS A 52 9.40 0.94 2.27
N ILE A 53 10.66 1.15 1.91
CA ILE A 53 11.12 1.09 0.52
C ILE A 53 12.26 0.10 0.45
N PHE A 54 12.14 -0.83 -0.49
CA PHE A 54 13.17 -1.80 -0.87
C PHE A 54 13.51 -1.54 -2.33
N ASP A 55 14.78 -1.38 -2.65
CA ASP A 55 15.20 -1.11 -4.02
C ASP A 55 16.57 -1.70 -4.35
N THR A 56 16.79 -1.87 -5.65
CA THR A 56 18.09 -2.21 -6.24
C THR A 56 18.52 -1.17 -7.27
N TYR A 57 17.99 0.03 -7.17
CA TYR A 57 18.33 1.14 -8.05
C TYR A 57 19.82 1.50 -7.98
N PRO A 58 20.36 2.21 -8.99
CA PRO A 58 21.76 2.62 -8.98
C PRO A 58 22.13 3.42 -7.73
N PRO A 59 23.35 3.23 -7.21
CA PRO A 59 23.81 3.95 -6.03
C PRO A 59 23.64 5.46 -6.14
N GLY A 60 23.16 6.08 -5.06
CA GLY A 60 22.93 7.52 -4.97
C GLY A 60 21.58 8.00 -5.54
N TRP A 61 20.81 7.13 -6.26
CA TRP A 61 19.50 7.53 -6.76
C TRP A 61 18.53 7.83 -5.63
N MET A 62 18.40 6.97 -4.64
CA MET A 62 17.44 7.15 -3.55
C MET A 62 17.79 8.35 -2.66
N ASP A 63 19.06 8.64 -2.45
CA ASP A 63 19.51 9.86 -1.77
C ASP A 63 19.14 11.11 -2.57
N TYR A 64 19.34 11.07 -3.88
CA TYR A 64 18.98 12.16 -4.79
C TYR A 64 17.46 12.35 -4.83
N TYR A 65 16.70 11.26 -4.90
CA TYR A 65 15.25 11.23 -4.89
C TYR A 65 14.68 11.87 -3.60
N ALA A 66 15.19 11.46 -2.44
CA ALA A 66 14.80 12.00 -1.15
C ALA A 66 15.16 13.49 -1.01
N LYS A 67 16.38 13.88 -1.39
CA LYS A 67 16.87 15.27 -1.31
C LYS A 67 16.01 16.25 -2.13
N HIS A 68 15.46 15.79 -3.26
CA HIS A 68 14.64 16.62 -4.15
C HIS A 68 13.13 16.45 -3.92
N ASN A 69 12.74 15.71 -2.87
CA ASN A 69 11.34 15.40 -2.54
C ASN A 69 10.55 14.85 -3.74
N PHE A 70 11.18 14.00 -4.53
CA PHE A 70 10.56 13.48 -5.76
C PHE A 70 9.33 12.62 -5.52
N ILE A 71 9.12 12.11 -4.30
CA ILE A 71 7.93 11.34 -3.95
C ILE A 71 6.62 12.11 -4.20
N GLU A 72 6.64 13.43 -4.11
CA GLU A 72 5.49 14.30 -4.34
C GLU A 72 5.15 14.50 -5.82
N VAL A 73 6.14 14.32 -6.71
CA VAL A 73 6.02 14.65 -8.13
C VAL A 73 6.31 13.45 -9.05
N ASP A 74 6.71 12.31 -8.52
CA ASP A 74 6.93 11.09 -9.27
C ASP A 74 5.60 10.61 -9.89
N PRO A 75 5.47 10.64 -11.24
CA PRO A 75 4.21 10.30 -11.90
C PRO A 75 3.74 8.88 -11.59
N ILE A 76 4.67 7.98 -11.34
CA ILE A 76 4.39 6.58 -11.02
C ILE A 76 3.76 6.46 -9.63
N VAL A 77 4.27 7.20 -8.66
CA VAL A 77 3.70 7.27 -7.31
C VAL A 77 2.36 7.98 -7.32
N VAL A 78 2.29 9.17 -7.93
CA VAL A 78 1.07 10.00 -7.98
C VAL A 78 -0.10 9.24 -8.62
N VAL A 79 0.13 8.60 -9.78
CA VAL A 79 -0.92 7.83 -10.46
C VAL A 79 -1.17 6.50 -9.78
N GLY A 80 -0.11 5.83 -9.32
CA GLY A 80 -0.18 4.52 -8.67
C GLY A 80 -1.02 4.52 -7.40
N GLN A 81 -1.07 5.62 -6.66
CA GLN A 81 -1.89 5.73 -5.45
C GLN A 81 -3.41 5.65 -5.72
N HIS A 82 -3.85 5.86 -6.96
CA HIS A 82 -5.26 5.93 -7.34
C HIS A 82 -5.64 4.97 -8.45
N ASN A 83 -4.72 4.10 -8.89
CA ASN A 83 -4.93 3.28 -10.07
C ASN A 83 -4.15 1.96 -9.99
N ASP A 84 -4.79 0.86 -10.38
CA ASP A 84 -4.20 -0.49 -10.40
C ASP A 84 -3.79 -0.97 -11.80
N ARG A 85 -3.87 -0.10 -12.82
CA ARG A 85 -3.40 -0.44 -14.17
C ARG A 85 -1.88 -0.62 -14.21
N LEU A 86 -1.39 -1.32 -15.23
CA LEU A 86 0.03 -1.31 -15.55
C LEU A 86 0.44 0.12 -15.94
N LEU A 87 1.34 0.71 -15.18
CA LEU A 87 1.97 1.98 -15.49
C LEU A 87 3.27 1.72 -16.25
N ILE A 88 3.46 2.37 -17.38
CA ILE A 88 4.69 2.33 -18.17
C ILE A 88 5.42 3.64 -17.94
N TRP A 89 6.70 3.59 -17.61
CA TRP A 89 7.49 4.78 -17.36
C TRP A 89 7.52 5.66 -18.60
N ARG A 90 7.34 6.96 -18.43
CA ARG A 90 7.31 7.98 -19.49
C ARG A 90 6.13 7.85 -20.48
N ASP A 91 5.10 7.05 -20.14
CA ASP A 91 3.87 7.02 -20.92
C ASP A 91 3.29 8.45 -21.00
N PRO A 92 2.92 8.94 -22.21
CA PRO A 92 2.36 10.28 -22.38
C PRO A 92 1.07 10.55 -21.59
N THR A 93 0.40 9.50 -21.13
CA THR A 93 -0.82 9.63 -20.28
C THR A 93 -0.50 9.91 -18.81
N LEU A 94 0.77 9.84 -18.40
CA LEU A 94 1.20 10.20 -17.06
C LEU A 94 1.33 11.72 -16.91
N PRO A 95 1.19 12.27 -15.70
CA PRO A 95 1.47 13.68 -15.44
C PRO A 95 2.87 14.09 -15.90
N PRO A 96 3.03 15.28 -16.48
CA PRO A 96 4.33 15.76 -16.91
C PRO A 96 5.28 15.95 -15.71
N ALA A 97 6.48 15.38 -15.80
CA ALA A 97 7.51 15.42 -14.76
C ALA A 97 8.91 15.44 -15.38
N HIS A 98 9.19 16.45 -16.21
CA HIS A 98 10.44 16.53 -16.98
C HIS A 98 11.70 16.47 -16.10
N ALA A 99 11.75 17.26 -15.02
CA ALA A 99 12.89 17.29 -14.10
C ALA A 99 13.14 15.94 -13.43
N PHE A 100 12.07 15.24 -13.04
CA PHE A 100 12.15 13.90 -12.47
C PHE A 100 12.72 12.90 -13.48
N TRP A 101 12.15 12.85 -14.69
CA TRP A 101 12.59 11.92 -15.72
C TRP A 101 14.01 12.21 -16.23
N GLU A 102 14.40 13.48 -16.28
CA GLU A 102 15.77 13.87 -16.61
C GLU A 102 16.75 13.38 -15.53
N ALA A 103 16.42 13.60 -14.27
CA ALA A 103 17.22 13.08 -13.16
C ALA A 103 17.32 11.55 -13.19
N ALA A 104 16.20 10.83 -13.34
CA ALA A 104 16.17 9.38 -13.43
C ALA A 104 17.08 8.85 -14.56
N SER A 105 17.09 9.53 -15.72
CA SER A 105 17.95 9.16 -16.83
C SER A 105 19.44 9.25 -16.53
N ARG A 106 19.85 10.24 -15.73
CA ARG A 106 21.27 10.39 -15.32
C ARG A 106 21.77 9.20 -14.50
N PHE A 107 20.83 8.50 -13.83
CA PHE A 107 21.11 7.26 -13.11
C PHE A 107 20.81 5.99 -13.92
N GLY A 108 20.52 6.11 -15.23
CA GLY A 108 20.22 4.96 -16.09
C GLY A 108 18.81 4.38 -15.93
N LEU A 109 17.93 5.04 -15.19
CA LEU A 109 16.53 4.65 -14.99
C LEU A 109 15.66 5.16 -16.15
N ASN A 110 15.73 4.47 -17.30
CA ASN A 110 15.13 4.94 -18.54
C ASN A 110 13.79 4.30 -18.86
N HIS A 111 13.67 3.00 -18.66
CA HIS A 111 12.51 2.21 -19.05
C HIS A 111 12.04 1.36 -17.89
N GLY A 112 10.73 1.23 -17.73
CA GLY A 112 10.21 0.41 -16.66
C GLY A 112 8.70 0.35 -16.67
N VAL A 113 8.20 -0.46 -15.76
CA VAL A 113 6.79 -0.64 -15.48
C VAL A 113 6.55 -0.63 -13.98
N ALA A 114 5.35 -0.25 -13.62
CA ALA A 114 4.92 -0.33 -12.23
C ALA A 114 3.48 -0.81 -12.13
N ARG A 115 3.14 -1.40 -11.01
CA ARG A 115 1.78 -1.75 -10.67
C ARG A 115 1.55 -1.64 -9.17
N SER A 116 0.39 -1.08 -8.84
CA SER A 116 -0.08 -0.93 -7.47
C SER A 116 -0.85 -2.15 -7.01
N SER A 117 -0.87 -2.36 -5.70
CA SER A 117 -1.70 -3.33 -5.00
C SER A 117 -2.15 -2.74 -3.68
N TRP A 118 -3.34 -3.14 -3.22
CA TRP A 118 -3.89 -2.70 -1.93
C TRP A 118 -4.16 -3.91 -1.05
N GLY A 119 -3.90 -3.73 0.22
CA GLY A 119 -4.20 -4.68 1.27
C GLY A 119 -5.29 -4.18 2.22
N PRO A 120 -5.58 -4.96 3.26
CA PRO A 120 -6.49 -4.55 4.32
C PRO A 120 -5.99 -3.26 5.00
N HIS A 121 -6.94 -2.53 5.61
CA HIS A 121 -6.66 -1.34 6.43
C HIS A 121 -5.96 -0.19 5.67
N GLY A 122 -6.18 -0.09 4.35
CA GLY A 122 -5.59 0.96 3.52
C GLY A 122 -4.10 0.76 3.23
N GLU A 123 -3.59 -0.45 3.39
CA GLU A 123 -2.23 -0.78 2.95
C GLU A 123 -2.10 -0.57 1.45
N PHE A 124 -0.98 -0.02 1.05
CA PHE A 124 -0.67 0.28 -0.34
C PHE A 124 0.73 -0.22 -0.67
N GLY A 125 0.84 -0.96 -1.75
CA GLY A 125 2.08 -1.44 -2.33
C GLY A 125 2.26 -0.92 -3.75
N LEU A 126 3.48 -0.57 -4.12
CA LEU A 126 3.84 -0.17 -5.47
C LEU A 126 5.10 -0.93 -5.89
N LEU A 127 4.92 -1.88 -6.81
CA LEU A 127 6.02 -2.66 -7.38
C LEU A 127 6.46 -2.03 -8.69
N ASN A 128 7.76 -1.74 -8.80
CA ASN A 128 8.41 -1.21 -9.99
C ASN A 128 9.48 -2.18 -10.49
N PHE A 129 9.52 -2.38 -11.79
CA PHE A 129 10.61 -3.03 -12.49
C PHE A 129 11.18 -2.04 -13.50
N GLY A 130 12.49 -1.81 -13.43
CA GLY A 130 13.21 -0.87 -14.29
C GLY A 130 14.36 -1.51 -15.04
N ARG A 131 14.72 -0.93 -16.21
CA ARG A 131 15.90 -1.29 -16.95
C ARG A 131 16.50 -0.09 -17.69
N THR A 132 17.80 -0.16 -17.92
CA THR A 132 18.53 0.89 -18.64
C THR A 132 18.24 0.82 -20.14
N GLN A 133 18.37 -0.35 -20.74
CA GLN A 133 18.19 -0.63 -22.17
C GLN A 133 17.90 -2.14 -22.37
N PRO A 134 17.22 -2.57 -23.42
CA PRO A 134 16.51 -1.77 -24.43
C PRO A 134 15.14 -1.26 -23.94
N PRO A 135 14.46 -0.37 -24.68
CA PRO A 135 13.08 -0.01 -24.43
C PRO A 135 12.16 -1.25 -24.44
N LEU A 136 11.05 -1.18 -23.72
CA LEU A 136 10.02 -2.22 -23.74
C LEU A 136 9.36 -2.27 -25.11
N ASN A 137 9.32 -3.45 -25.72
CA ASN A 137 8.62 -3.66 -26.97
C ASN A 137 7.13 -3.97 -26.75
N ALA A 138 6.32 -3.94 -27.81
CA ALA A 138 4.87 -4.15 -27.72
C ALA A 138 4.49 -5.53 -27.17
N ALA A 139 5.24 -6.59 -27.48
CA ALA A 139 4.98 -7.93 -27.01
C ALA A 139 5.27 -8.07 -25.51
N GLU A 140 6.37 -7.47 -25.03
CA GLU A 140 6.68 -7.41 -23.60
C GLU A 140 5.60 -6.65 -22.84
N ILE A 141 5.16 -5.49 -23.33
CA ILE A 141 4.09 -4.71 -22.71
C ILE A 141 2.79 -5.51 -22.66
N ALA A 142 2.43 -6.21 -23.74
CA ALA A 142 1.23 -7.05 -23.77
C ALA A 142 1.30 -8.18 -22.73
N SER A 143 2.43 -8.85 -22.60
CA SER A 143 2.67 -9.89 -21.60
C SER A 143 2.59 -9.34 -20.18
N LEU A 144 3.22 -8.19 -19.93
CA LEU A 144 3.21 -7.52 -18.61
C LEU A 144 1.81 -7.02 -18.23
N ARG A 145 0.98 -6.58 -19.17
CA ARG A 145 -0.43 -6.23 -18.90
C ARG A 145 -1.22 -7.39 -18.29
N VAL A 146 -0.92 -8.60 -18.71
CA VAL A 146 -1.57 -9.82 -18.19
C VAL A 146 -0.93 -10.28 -16.88
N GLY A 147 0.40 -10.31 -16.79
CA GLY A 147 1.13 -10.95 -15.70
C GLY A 147 1.45 -10.06 -14.51
N MET A 148 1.71 -8.76 -14.75
CA MET A 148 2.22 -7.87 -13.70
C MET A 148 1.25 -7.69 -12.52
N GLY A 149 -0.06 -7.78 -12.78
CA GLY A 149 -1.07 -7.70 -11.71
C GLY A 149 -0.92 -8.83 -10.71
N ALA A 150 -0.75 -10.03 -11.19
CA ALA A 150 -0.60 -11.20 -10.33
C ALA A 150 0.74 -11.15 -9.57
N ILE A 151 1.82 -10.70 -10.22
CA ILE A 151 3.14 -10.54 -9.59
C ILE A 151 3.10 -9.46 -8.50
N ALA A 152 2.48 -8.31 -8.79
CA ALA A 152 2.36 -7.22 -7.82
C ALA A 152 1.51 -7.60 -6.61
N ASN A 153 0.38 -8.28 -6.82
CA ASN A 153 -0.48 -8.76 -5.74
C ASN A 153 0.22 -9.81 -4.88
N TYR A 154 0.90 -10.78 -5.49
CA TYR A 154 1.68 -11.77 -4.76
C TYR A 154 2.78 -11.11 -3.91
N THR A 155 3.55 -10.20 -4.52
CA THR A 155 4.58 -9.44 -3.83
C THR A 155 3.99 -8.67 -2.65
N HIS A 156 2.87 -7.98 -2.88
CA HIS A 156 2.21 -7.18 -1.84
C HIS A 156 1.73 -8.05 -0.68
N GLU A 157 1.07 -9.17 -0.95
CA GLU A 157 0.60 -10.10 0.08
C GLU A 157 1.77 -10.65 0.91
N ALA A 158 2.83 -11.12 0.24
CA ALA A 158 3.98 -11.70 0.90
C ALA A 158 4.76 -10.67 1.74
N MET A 159 5.01 -9.48 1.20
CA MET A 159 5.71 -8.38 1.90
C MET A 159 4.87 -7.80 3.03
N SER A 160 3.59 -7.56 2.80
CA SER A 160 2.65 -7.05 3.80
C SER A 160 2.60 -7.96 5.04
N ARG A 161 2.56 -9.28 4.86
CA ARG A 161 2.61 -10.26 5.96
C ARG A 161 3.82 -10.06 6.88
N LEU A 162 4.97 -9.64 6.34
CA LEU A 162 6.21 -9.43 7.08
C LEU A 162 6.33 -8.02 7.66
N LEU A 163 5.78 -7.02 6.96
CA LEU A 163 5.92 -5.60 7.30
C LEU A 163 4.76 -5.07 8.14
N ARG A 164 3.60 -5.74 8.09
CA ARG A 164 2.43 -5.32 8.87
C ARG A 164 2.72 -5.38 10.36
N PRO A 165 2.31 -4.37 11.14
CA PRO A 165 2.35 -4.45 12.59
C PRO A 165 1.65 -5.72 13.10
N LYS A 166 2.33 -6.49 13.93
CA LYS A 166 1.83 -7.79 14.44
C LYS A 166 0.53 -7.69 15.26
N ARG A 167 0.19 -6.50 15.73
CA ARG A 167 -1.09 -6.20 16.40
C ARG A 167 -1.56 -4.82 15.97
N PRO A 168 -2.85 -4.63 15.70
CA PRO A 168 -3.42 -3.31 15.56
C PRO A 168 -3.14 -2.51 16.84
N PRO A 169 -2.98 -1.18 16.75
CA PRO A 169 -2.67 -0.32 17.92
C PRO A 169 -3.83 -0.25 18.95
N PHE A 170 -4.90 -1.01 18.74
CA PHE A 170 -6.08 -1.10 19.60
C PHE A 170 -6.84 -2.40 19.29
N ASP A 171 -7.54 -2.92 20.29
CA ASP A 171 -8.30 -4.17 20.18
C ASP A 171 -9.71 -3.89 19.63
N ILE A 172 -9.86 -3.96 18.30
CA ILE A 172 -11.16 -3.81 17.64
C ILE A 172 -12.02 -5.08 17.76
N ASP A 173 -11.41 -6.24 17.94
CA ASP A 173 -12.12 -7.51 17.99
C ASP A 173 -12.85 -7.71 19.31
N SER A 174 -12.46 -6.97 20.36
CA SER A 174 -13.17 -6.92 21.62
C SER A 174 -14.52 -6.19 21.57
N LEU A 175 -14.77 -5.41 20.49
CA LEU A 175 -16.02 -4.68 20.34
C LEU A 175 -17.17 -5.62 19.97
N SER A 176 -18.28 -5.54 20.74
CA SER A 176 -19.52 -6.21 20.36
C SER A 176 -20.14 -5.64 19.08
N MET A 177 -21.05 -6.37 18.43
CA MET A 177 -21.76 -5.87 17.26
C MET A 177 -22.45 -4.53 17.53
N ARG A 178 -23.07 -4.37 18.69
CA ARG A 178 -23.78 -3.15 19.05
C ARG A 178 -22.85 -1.96 19.27
N GLU A 179 -21.70 -2.19 19.85
CA GLU A 179 -20.66 -1.17 19.99
C GLU A 179 -20.10 -0.74 18.64
N ARG A 180 -19.90 -1.69 17.71
CA ARG A 180 -19.50 -1.39 16.32
C ARG A 180 -20.55 -0.55 15.59
N GLU A 181 -21.84 -0.89 15.69
CA GLU A 181 -22.93 -0.11 15.10
C GLU A 181 -22.95 1.33 15.62
N VAL A 182 -22.86 1.52 16.94
CA VAL A 182 -22.84 2.85 17.55
C VAL A 182 -21.64 3.67 17.07
N LEU A 183 -20.45 3.06 16.94
CA LEU A 183 -19.27 3.75 16.42
C LEU A 183 -19.39 4.08 14.94
N LEU A 184 -20.01 3.22 14.13
CA LEU A 184 -20.22 3.51 12.70
C LEU A 184 -21.16 4.71 12.51
N TRP A 185 -22.27 4.76 13.22
CA TRP A 185 -23.16 5.93 13.19
C TRP A 185 -22.48 7.19 13.76
N THR A 186 -21.59 7.02 14.73
CA THR A 186 -20.75 8.13 15.23
C THR A 186 -19.78 8.63 14.13
N ALA A 187 -19.22 7.74 13.33
CA ALA A 187 -18.37 8.10 12.18
C ALA A 187 -19.15 8.87 11.10
N GLU A 188 -20.45 8.53 10.93
CA GLU A 188 -21.38 9.25 10.03
C GLU A 188 -21.87 10.60 10.62
N GLY A 189 -21.32 11.02 11.77
CA GLY A 189 -21.63 12.32 12.39
C GLY A 189 -22.92 12.36 13.21
N LYS A 190 -23.58 11.22 13.48
CA LYS A 190 -24.82 11.16 14.23
C LYS A 190 -24.63 11.48 15.71
N THR A 191 -25.56 12.19 16.28
CA THR A 191 -25.65 12.45 17.72
C THR A 191 -26.15 11.20 18.47
N ALA A 192 -25.99 11.18 19.80
CA ALA A 192 -26.47 10.05 20.60
C ALA A 192 -28.00 9.88 20.53
N ASP A 193 -28.76 10.96 20.40
CA ASP A 193 -30.19 10.91 20.24
C ASP A 193 -30.61 10.30 18.89
N GLU A 194 -30.02 10.78 17.79
CA GLU A 194 -30.24 10.22 16.44
C GLU A 194 -29.83 8.73 16.35
N ILE A 195 -28.68 8.35 16.95
CA ILE A 195 -28.26 6.95 17.03
C ILE A 195 -29.27 6.13 17.83
N GLY A 196 -29.77 6.70 18.91
CA GLY A 196 -30.81 6.07 19.74
C GLY A 196 -32.08 5.78 18.94
N GLU A 197 -32.57 6.75 18.16
CA GLU A 197 -33.71 6.60 17.26
C GLU A 197 -33.46 5.51 16.20
N ILE A 198 -32.31 5.56 15.51
CA ILE A 198 -31.94 4.58 14.48
C ILE A 198 -31.88 3.15 15.05
N LEU A 199 -31.30 2.99 16.22
CA LEU A 199 -31.03 1.68 16.81
C LEU A 199 -32.12 1.18 17.76
N GLY A 200 -33.19 1.97 18.02
CA GLY A 200 -34.28 1.63 18.91
C GLY A 200 -33.87 1.55 20.40
N ILE A 201 -32.94 2.41 20.83
CA ILE A 201 -32.42 2.46 22.21
C ILE A 201 -32.36 3.91 22.72
N SER A 202 -32.24 4.11 24.03
CA SER A 202 -32.10 5.46 24.58
C SER A 202 -30.70 6.06 24.29
N ALA A 203 -30.63 7.41 24.19
CA ALA A 203 -29.34 8.12 24.09
C ALA A 203 -28.41 7.80 25.26
N ARG A 204 -28.96 7.52 26.46
CA ARG A 204 -28.18 7.06 27.60
C ARG A 204 -27.51 5.71 27.31
N THR A 205 -28.21 4.79 26.65
CA THR A 205 -27.69 3.47 26.28
C THR A 205 -26.63 3.64 25.17
N VAL A 206 -26.81 4.55 24.23
CA VAL A 206 -25.79 4.90 23.23
C VAL A 206 -24.50 5.38 23.90
N ASN A 207 -24.62 6.33 24.83
CA ASN A 207 -23.47 6.86 25.57
C ASN A 207 -22.80 5.78 26.44
N PHE A 208 -23.54 4.81 26.97
CA PHE A 208 -22.98 3.65 27.65
C PHE A 208 -22.13 2.80 26.70
N HIS A 209 -22.64 2.49 25.49
CA HIS A 209 -21.86 1.76 24.49
C HIS A 209 -20.61 2.55 24.05
N ILE A 210 -20.70 3.87 23.86
CA ILE A 210 -19.54 4.71 23.55
C ILE A 210 -18.48 4.59 24.65
N ARG A 211 -18.86 4.66 25.92
CA ARG A 211 -17.90 4.51 27.03
C ARG A 211 -17.21 3.16 27.00
N ASN A 212 -17.95 2.08 26.82
CA ASN A 212 -17.40 0.74 26.69
C ASN A 212 -16.41 0.64 25.50
N CYS A 213 -16.73 1.28 24.37
CA CYS A 213 -15.82 1.34 23.24
C CYS A 213 -14.49 2.02 23.61
N LEU A 214 -14.55 3.14 24.34
CA LEU A 214 -13.34 3.85 24.77
C LEU A 214 -12.48 2.98 25.69
N ASP A 215 -13.10 2.30 26.66
CA ASP A 215 -12.41 1.42 27.60
C ASP A 215 -11.73 0.25 26.87
N LYS A 216 -12.43 -0.38 25.94
CA LYS A 216 -11.93 -1.53 25.16
C LYS A 216 -10.84 -1.14 24.16
N THR A 217 -11.00 0.02 23.50
CA THR A 217 -10.07 0.45 22.44
C THR A 217 -8.92 1.31 22.96
N GLY A 218 -8.95 1.75 24.22
CA GLY A 218 -7.97 2.68 24.77
C GLY A 218 -7.97 4.06 24.09
N CYS A 219 -9.07 4.42 23.44
CA CYS A 219 -9.20 5.70 22.75
C CYS A 219 -9.58 6.82 23.72
N ARG A 220 -9.10 8.03 23.45
CA ARG A 220 -9.36 9.22 24.30
C ARG A 220 -10.78 9.80 24.13
N ASN A 221 -11.39 9.60 22.97
CA ASN A 221 -12.73 10.11 22.67
C ASN A 221 -13.42 9.28 21.56
N LYS A 222 -14.74 9.48 21.43
CA LYS A 222 -15.60 8.74 20.49
C LYS A 222 -15.17 8.91 19.02
N VAL A 223 -14.68 10.08 18.63
CA VAL A 223 -14.23 10.37 17.26
C VAL A 223 -13.00 9.51 16.94
N GLN A 224 -12.02 9.48 17.83
CA GLN A 224 -10.83 8.64 17.65
C GLN A 224 -11.21 7.16 17.55
N SER A 225 -12.14 6.68 18.39
CA SER A 225 -12.60 5.29 18.36
C SER A 225 -13.33 4.96 17.06
N ALA A 226 -14.20 5.87 16.60
CA ALA A 226 -14.93 5.71 15.34
C ALA A 226 -13.98 5.69 14.11
N ILE A 227 -13.02 6.63 14.05
CA ILE A 227 -12.00 6.65 12.97
C ILE A 227 -11.20 5.35 12.96
N ARG A 228 -10.75 4.89 14.12
CA ARG A 228 -10.01 3.63 14.22
C ARG A 228 -10.83 2.44 13.75
N LEU A 229 -12.11 2.36 14.12
CA LEU A 229 -12.99 1.31 13.64
C LEU A 229 -13.09 1.32 12.12
N VAL A 230 -13.27 2.49 11.49
CA VAL A 230 -13.41 2.60 10.04
C VAL A 230 -12.12 2.23 9.30
N MET A 231 -10.96 2.60 9.84
CA MET A 231 -9.65 2.31 9.23
C MET A 231 -9.23 0.84 9.35
N TRP A 232 -9.69 0.12 10.39
CA TRP A 232 -9.22 -1.23 10.70
C TRP A 232 -10.34 -2.30 10.59
N ARG A 233 -11.44 -1.92 10.03
CA ARG A 233 -12.60 -2.79 9.74
C ARG A 233 -12.34 -3.83 8.67
#